data_1eaa70283c127db75bdf3197c5a8aa14
#
_entry.id   1eaa70283c127db75bdf3197c5a8aa14
#
_cell.length_a   1.000
_cell.length_b   1.000
_cell.length_c   1.000
_cell.angle_alpha   90.00
_cell.angle_beta   90.00
_cell.angle_gamma   90.00
#
_symmetry.space_group_name_H-M   'P 1'
#
loop_
_entity.id
_entity.type
_entity.pdbx_description
1 polymer ?
#
loop_
_entity_poly.entity_id
_entity_poly.type
_entity_poly.pdbx_seq_one_letter_code
_entity_poly.pdbx_strand_id
1 'polypeptide(L)'
;MMQKSDQPALKQIAMVLLFDRRNRLLIYLRDDKPDIPFPNHWDFFGGHVEEGETPEGALIREVKEELGVELVDWRFFRTYVCTEGDAYPNVKYIYWAKVEKAPQELVLYEGQTLRSLTLDERANIRFANVLGAILEDFIAVGLWPRPVDNLPS
;
A
#
# COMPACT_ATOMS: atom_id res chain seq x y z
N MET A 1 31.08 -12.13 -22.82
CA MET A 1 30.07 -12.71 -21.90
C MET A 1 29.57 -11.63 -20.99
N MET A 2 28.29 -11.29 -21.11
CA MET A 2 27.69 -10.26 -20.27
C MET A 2 27.62 -10.74 -18.83
N GLN A 3 28.25 -9.99 -17.96
CA GLN A 3 28.18 -10.28 -16.54
C GLN A 3 26.87 -9.69 -15.99
N LYS A 4 26.12 -10.51 -15.28
CA LYS A 4 24.86 -10.08 -14.63
C LYS A 4 25.05 -8.95 -13.61
N SER A 5 26.30 -8.62 -13.28
CA SER A 5 26.64 -7.64 -12.27
C SER A 5 26.56 -6.19 -12.75
N ASP A 6 26.35 -5.95 -14.05
CA ASP A 6 26.40 -4.58 -14.59
C ASP A 6 25.07 -3.82 -14.46
N GLN A 7 23.99 -4.49 -14.04
CA GLN A 7 22.71 -3.84 -13.76
C GLN A 7 22.34 -4.05 -12.30
N PRO A 8 22.09 -2.96 -11.57
CA PRO A 8 21.60 -3.11 -10.20
C PRO A 8 20.26 -3.85 -10.21
N ALA A 9 20.12 -4.80 -9.30
CA ALA A 9 18.85 -5.48 -9.11
C ALA A 9 17.79 -4.45 -8.74
N LEU A 10 16.58 -4.58 -9.29
CA LEU A 10 15.47 -3.72 -8.94
C LEU A 10 15.11 -3.93 -7.46
N LYS A 11 14.83 -2.84 -6.78
CA LYS A 11 14.28 -2.91 -5.43
C LYS A 11 12.91 -3.56 -5.49
N GLN A 12 12.59 -4.38 -4.49
CA GLN A 12 11.29 -5.06 -4.40
C GLN A 12 10.50 -4.48 -3.26
N ILE A 13 9.24 -4.16 -3.52
CA ILE A 13 8.32 -3.56 -2.56
C ILE A 13 7.04 -4.38 -2.55
N ALA A 14 6.55 -4.71 -1.35
CA ALA A 14 5.26 -5.38 -1.18
C ALA A 14 4.30 -4.41 -0.53
N MET A 15 3.13 -4.21 -1.12
CA MET A 15 2.13 -3.25 -0.65
C MET A 15 0.75 -3.89 -0.63
N VAL A 16 -0.11 -3.38 0.23
CA VAL A 16 -1.48 -3.88 0.37
C VAL A 16 -2.51 -2.76 0.25
N LEU A 17 -3.54 -3.01 -0.54
CA LEU A 17 -4.78 -2.25 -0.50
C LEU A 17 -5.57 -2.82 0.68
N LEU A 18 -5.52 -2.14 1.81
CA LEU A 18 -6.10 -2.60 3.06
C LEU A 18 -7.44 -1.91 3.30
N PHE A 19 -8.50 -2.69 3.38
CA PHE A 19 -9.85 -2.18 3.60
C PHE A 19 -10.25 -2.37 5.06
N ASP A 20 -10.93 -1.38 5.61
CA ASP A 20 -11.44 -1.44 6.98
C ASP A 20 -12.74 -2.25 7.07
N ARG A 21 -13.35 -2.31 8.27
CA ARG A 21 -14.58 -3.08 8.48
C ARG A 21 -15.77 -2.60 7.64
N ARG A 22 -15.73 -1.35 7.16
CA ARG A 22 -16.78 -0.80 6.27
C ARG A 22 -16.42 -0.90 4.80
N ASN A 23 -15.35 -1.62 4.46
CA ASN A 23 -14.84 -1.74 3.10
C ASN A 23 -14.39 -0.40 2.50
N ARG A 24 -13.85 0.49 3.33
CA ARG A 24 -13.17 1.71 2.90
C ARG A 24 -11.67 1.48 2.89
N LEU A 25 -11.00 2.06 1.92
CA LEU A 25 -9.56 1.89 1.79
C LEU A 25 -8.82 2.69 2.85
N LEU A 26 -7.95 2.02 3.61
CA LEU A 26 -7.07 2.67 4.57
C LEU A 26 -5.81 3.15 3.87
N ILE A 27 -5.50 4.42 4.04
CA ILE A 27 -4.30 5.07 3.52
C ILE A 27 -3.67 5.93 4.62
N TYR A 28 -2.39 6.23 4.48
CA TYR A 28 -1.71 7.11 5.42
C TYR A 28 -0.97 8.23 4.70
N LEU A 29 -0.85 9.37 5.36
CA LEU A 29 -0.12 10.52 4.84
C LEU A 29 1.36 10.40 5.20
N ARG A 30 2.24 10.40 4.19
CA ARG A 30 3.68 10.35 4.39
C ARG A 30 4.16 11.59 5.13
N ASP A 31 5.25 11.43 5.88
CA ASP A 31 5.84 12.53 6.64
C ASP A 31 6.18 13.73 5.75
N ASP A 32 6.15 14.90 6.34
CA ASP A 32 6.56 16.15 5.69
C ASP A 32 8.05 16.39 5.97
N LYS A 33 8.90 15.60 5.32
CA LYS A 33 10.36 15.68 5.47
C LYS A 33 11.01 15.83 4.10
N PRO A 34 12.00 16.74 3.96
CA PRO A 34 12.62 16.99 2.66
C PRO A 34 13.52 15.84 2.17
N ASP A 35 13.93 14.95 3.06
CA ASP A 35 14.85 13.85 2.77
C ASP A 35 14.16 12.54 2.40
N ILE A 36 12.84 12.51 2.34
CA ILE A 36 12.09 11.31 1.94
C ILE A 36 11.42 11.53 0.58
N PRO A 37 11.20 10.46 -0.21
CA PRO A 37 10.41 10.56 -1.44
C PRO A 37 8.95 10.90 -1.13
N PHE A 38 8.36 11.75 -1.97
CA PHE A 38 6.94 12.08 -1.94
C PHE A 38 6.42 12.52 -0.56
N PRO A 39 7.03 13.55 0.07
CA PRO A 39 6.53 14.05 1.34
C PRO A 39 5.10 14.60 1.17
N ASN A 40 4.27 14.45 2.19
CA ASN A 40 2.87 14.92 2.19
C ASN A 40 1.99 14.30 1.08
N HIS A 41 2.37 13.14 0.56
CA HIS A 41 1.54 12.35 -0.33
C HIS A 41 0.93 11.17 0.43
N TRP A 42 -0.22 10.71 -0.03
CA TRP A 42 -0.89 9.55 0.55
C TRP A 42 -0.30 8.25 -0.01
N ASP A 43 -0.22 7.24 0.84
CA ASP A 43 0.46 5.99 0.53
C ASP A 43 -0.37 4.78 1.00
N PHE A 44 -0.08 3.63 0.42
CA PHE A 44 -0.58 2.33 0.88
C PHE A 44 0.38 1.79 1.95
N PHE A 45 -0.08 0.78 2.69
CA PHE A 45 0.75 0.09 3.68
C PHE A 45 1.62 -0.96 2.99
N GLY A 46 2.82 -1.16 3.51
CA GLY A 46 3.80 -2.08 2.98
C GLY A 46 5.20 -1.49 3.02
N GLY A 47 6.14 -2.15 2.38
CA GLY A 47 7.51 -1.67 2.36
C GLY A 47 8.46 -2.60 1.61
N HIS A 48 9.73 -2.37 1.80
CA HIS A 48 10.78 -3.11 1.08
C HIS A 48 10.84 -4.57 1.50
N VAL A 49 11.01 -5.43 0.50
CA VAL A 49 11.33 -6.84 0.70
C VAL A 49 12.82 -6.92 1.00
N GLU A 50 13.16 -7.39 2.19
CA GLU A 50 14.55 -7.55 2.62
C GLU A 50 15.14 -8.85 2.09
N GLU A 51 16.46 -8.93 2.08
CA GLU A 51 17.17 -10.13 1.66
C GLU A 51 16.69 -11.34 2.50
N GLY A 52 16.33 -12.42 1.80
CA GLY A 52 15.84 -13.63 2.43
C GLY A 52 14.35 -13.63 2.72
N GLU A 53 13.65 -12.51 2.51
CA GLU A 53 12.20 -12.46 2.70
C GLU A 53 11.46 -12.79 1.40
N THR A 54 10.27 -13.38 1.54
CA THR A 54 9.29 -13.40 0.45
C THR A 54 8.54 -12.08 0.43
N PRO A 55 7.92 -11.68 -0.70
CA PRO A 55 7.06 -10.49 -0.72
C PRO A 55 5.95 -10.55 0.33
N GLU A 56 5.33 -11.70 0.53
CA GLU A 56 4.27 -11.90 1.53
C GLU A 56 4.80 -11.73 2.96
N GLY A 57 5.99 -12.28 3.23
CA GLY A 57 6.63 -12.12 4.54
C GLY A 57 6.95 -10.67 4.85
N ALA A 58 7.47 -9.94 3.86
CA ALA A 58 7.74 -8.51 3.98
C ALA A 58 6.46 -7.72 4.22
N LEU A 59 5.39 -8.05 3.49
CA LEU A 59 4.09 -7.39 3.66
C LEU A 59 3.55 -7.56 5.08
N ILE A 60 3.56 -8.78 5.59
CA ILE A 60 3.07 -9.08 6.95
C ILE A 60 3.89 -8.31 7.98
N ARG A 61 5.20 -8.31 7.84
CA ARG A 61 6.11 -7.60 8.75
C ARG A 61 5.86 -6.09 8.73
N GLU A 62 5.80 -5.50 7.54
CA GLU A 62 5.63 -4.06 7.38
C GLU A 62 4.27 -3.57 7.91
N VAL A 63 3.19 -4.28 7.62
CA VAL A 63 1.86 -3.91 8.13
C VAL A 63 1.82 -3.97 9.66
N LYS A 64 2.48 -4.96 10.25
CA LYS A 64 2.60 -5.05 11.70
C LYS A 64 3.39 -3.88 12.28
N GLU A 65 4.49 -3.51 11.64
CA GLU A 65 5.30 -2.36 12.07
C GLU A 65 4.53 -1.04 11.95
N GLU A 66 3.76 -0.87 10.88
CA GLU A 66 3.07 0.39 10.57
C GLU A 66 1.74 0.57 11.31
N LEU A 67 0.99 -0.52 11.52
CA LEU A 67 -0.37 -0.47 12.11
C LEU A 67 -0.57 -1.38 13.31
N GLY A 68 0.38 -2.22 13.66
CA GLY A 68 0.21 -3.21 14.71
C GLY A 68 -0.78 -4.33 14.37
N VAL A 69 -1.09 -4.51 13.10
CA VAL A 69 -2.09 -5.49 12.64
C VAL A 69 -1.39 -6.77 12.16
N GLU A 70 -1.90 -7.91 12.61
CA GLU A 70 -1.53 -9.22 12.05
C GLU A 70 -2.36 -9.43 10.79
N LEU A 71 -1.72 -9.26 9.64
CA LEU A 71 -2.39 -9.38 8.34
C LEU A 71 -2.70 -10.84 8.05
N VAL A 72 -3.99 -11.15 7.80
CA VAL A 72 -4.48 -12.49 7.45
C VAL A 72 -5.35 -12.38 6.20
N ASP A 73 -5.56 -13.52 5.53
CA ASP A 73 -6.48 -13.62 4.37
C ASP A 73 -6.20 -12.59 3.26
N TRP A 74 -4.92 -12.25 3.09
CA TRP A 74 -4.50 -11.39 1.99
C TRP A 74 -4.58 -12.14 0.66
N ARG A 75 -4.83 -11.38 -0.42
CA ARG A 75 -4.89 -11.91 -1.79
C ARG A 75 -3.95 -11.12 -2.68
N PHE A 76 -3.32 -11.80 -3.61
CA PHE A 76 -2.46 -11.15 -4.59
C PHE A 76 -3.30 -10.48 -5.67
N PHE A 77 -2.94 -9.26 -6.04
CA PHE A 77 -3.56 -8.55 -7.15
C PHE A 77 -2.68 -8.57 -8.39
N ARG A 78 -1.54 -7.92 -8.35
CA ARG A 78 -0.72 -7.73 -9.56
C ARG A 78 0.70 -7.30 -9.19
N THR A 79 1.65 -7.59 -10.10
CA THR A 79 3.02 -7.09 -10.03
C THR A 79 3.18 -5.92 -11.00
N TYR A 80 3.84 -4.86 -10.53
CA TYR A 80 4.16 -3.68 -11.35
C TYR A 80 5.66 -3.47 -11.38
N VAL A 81 6.21 -3.39 -12.60
CA VAL A 81 7.61 -3.00 -12.79
C VAL A 81 7.64 -1.50 -13.05
N CYS A 82 8.20 -0.75 -12.13
CA CYS A 82 8.18 0.72 -12.14
C CYS A 82 9.58 1.24 -12.45
N THR A 83 9.80 1.66 -13.70
CA THR A 83 11.08 2.22 -14.15
C THR A 83 11.03 3.74 -14.30
N GLU A 84 9.82 4.30 -14.34
CA GLU A 84 9.59 5.74 -14.47
C GLU A 84 8.49 6.18 -13.50
N GLY A 85 8.47 7.44 -13.14
CA GLY A 85 7.42 8.02 -12.28
C GLY A 85 7.57 7.71 -10.80
N ASP A 86 8.71 7.18 -10.38
CA ASP A 86 8.99 6.84 -8.99
C ASP A 86 10.35 7.37 -8.58
N ALA A 87 10.68 7.30 -7.29
CA ALA A 87 11.94 7.77 -6.74
C ALA A 87 13.14 6.97 -7.24
N TYR A 88 12.93 5.69 -7.54
CA TYR A 88 13.97 4.77 -8.06
C TYR A 88 13.28 3.60 -8.76
N PRO A 89 13.99 2.89 -9.66
CA PRO A 89 13.42 1.69 -10.29
C PRO A 89 13.11 0.61 -9.27
N ASN A 90 11.91 0.03 -9.38
CA ASN A 90 11.47 -0.98 -8.42
C ASN A 90 10.41 -1.91 -9.03
N VAL A 91 10.16 -3.02 -8.33
CA VAL A 91 9.06 -3.93 -8.61
C VAL A 91 8.12 -3.88 -7.42
N LYS A 92 6.84 -3.65 -7.68
CA LYS A 92 5.82 -3.63 -6.64
C LYS A 92 4.93 -4.86 -6.76
N TYR A 93 4.84 -5.60 -5.66
CA TYR A 93 3.89 -6.71 -5.51
C TYR A 93 2.69 -6.17 -4.74
N ILE A 94 1.54 -6.13 -5.39
CA ILE A 94 0.34 -5.51 -4.83
C ILE A 94 -0.64 -6.60 -4.39
N TYR A 95 -1.03 -6.51 -3.14
CA TYR A 95 -1.99 -7.39 -2.48
C TYR A 95 -3.20 -6.59 -2.03
N TRP A 96 -4.24 -7.27 -1.61
CA TRP A 96 -5.39 -6.64 -0.98
C TRP A 96 -5.91 -7.52 0.15
N ALA A 97 -6.47 -6.88 1.16
CA ALA A 97 -6.92 -7.56 2.37
C ALA A 97 -7.94 -6.69 3.10
N LYS A 98 -8.62 -7.30 4.05
CA LYS A 98 -9.56 -6.59 4.92
C LYS A 98 -9.13 -6.75 6.36
N VAL A 99 -9.26 -5.69 7.16
CA VAL A 99 -9.12 -5.74 8.61
C VAL A 99 -10.50 -5.42 9.22
N GLU A 100 -10.93 -6.24 10.17
CA GLU A 100 -12.23 -6.09 10.82
C GLU A 100 -12.15 -5.05 11.94
N LYS A 101 -11.67 -3.86 11.61
CA LYS A 101 -11.51 -2.73 12.53
C LYS A 101 -11.88 -1.43 11.83
N ALA A 102 -12.38 -0.49 12.62
CA ALA A 102 -12.55 0.89 12.18
C ALA A 102 -11.22 1.62 12.31
N PRO A 103 -10.99 2.72 11.54
CA PRO A 103 -9.75 3.50 11.66
C PRO A 103 -9.45 3.95 13.08
N GLN A 104 -10.47 4.27 13.87
CA GLN A 104 -10.32 4.73 15.26
C GLN A 104 -9.76 3.66 16.20
N GLU A 105 -9.85 2.39 15.80
CA GLU A 105 -9.32 1.25 16.57
C GLU A 105 -7.87 0.93 16.22
N LEU A 106 -7.32 1.62 15.22
CA LEU A 106 -5.96 1.38 14.73
C LEU A 106 -5.01 2.47 15.23
N VAL A 107 -3.77 2.09 15.47
CA VAL A 107 -2.70 3.04 15.83
C VAL A 107 -1.72 3.11 14.67
N LEU A 108 -1.49 4.30 14.16
CA LEU A 108 -0.52 4.53 13.11
C LEU A 108 0.85 4.77 13.73
N TYR A 109 1.81 3.90 13.43
CA TYR A 109 3.17 3.98 13.95
C TYR A 109 4.14 4.67 12.99
N GLU A 110 3.71 4.97 11.77
CA GLU A 110 4.53 5.59 10.73
C GLU A 110 3.67 6.57 9.93
N GLY A 111 4.25 7.73 9.58
CA GLY A 111 3.52 8.76 8.85
C GLY A 111 2.77 9.72 9.76
N GLN A 112 2.02 10.64 9.15
CA GLN A 112 1.37 11.74 9.87
C GLN A 112 -0.04 11.40 10.35
N THR A 113 -0.85 10.77 9.50
CA THR A 113 -2.25 10.49 9.83
C THR A 113 -2.78 9.34 8.98
N LEU A 114 -3.74 8.61 9.56
CA LEU A 114 -4.48 7.53 8.95
C LEU A 114 -5.84 8.06 8.47
N ARG A 115 -6.26 7.62 7.31
CA ARG A 115 -7.56 7.98 6.74
C ARG A 115 -8.20 6.76 6.10
N SER A 116 -9.54 6.66 6.19
CA SER A 116 -10.32 5.74 5.38
C SER A 116 -10.92 6.49 4.20
N LEU A 117 -11.02 5.82 3.06
CA LEU A 117 -11.36 6.44 1.78
C LEU A 117 -12.47 5.64 1.10
N THR A 118 -13.54 6.33 0.72
CA THR A 118 -14.56 5.75 -0.14
C THR A 118 -14.12 5.84 -1.60
N LEU A 119 -14.77 5.05 -2.46
CA LEU A 119 -14.46 5.05 -3.89
C LEU A 119 -14.53 6.47 -4.49
N ASP A 120 -15.55 7.23 -4.14
CA ASP A 120 -15.75 8.56 -4.70
C ASP A 120 -14.72 9.58 -4.21
N GLU A 121 -14.20 9.43 -3.01
CA GLU A 121 -13.25 10.35 -2.42
C GLU A 121 -11.87 10.29 -3.07
N ARG A 122 -11.54 9.21 -3.80
CA ARG A 122 -10.21 9.00 -4.35
C ARG A 122 -9.76 10.08 -5.34
N ALA A 123 -10.70 10.74 -6.01
CA ALA A 123 -10.39 11.76 -7.00
C ALA A 123 -9.67 12.97 -6.41
N ASN A 124 -9.82 13.22 -5.12
CA ASN A 124 -9.24 14.37 -4.42
C ASN A 124 -7.99 14.00 -3.61
N ILE A 125 -7.44 12.81 -3.84
CA ILE A 125 -6.30 12.32 -3.08
C ILE A 125 -5.03 12.39 -3.93
N ARG A 126 -4.00 13.00 -3.37
CA ARG A 126 -2.67 13.04 -4.00
C ARG A 126 -1.87 11.85 -3.52
N PHE A 127 -1.87 10.80 -4.32
CA PHE A 127 -1.11 9.59 -4.03
C PHE A 127 0.37 9.74 -4.37
N ALA A 128 1.21 9.07 -3.59
CA ALA A 128 2.63 8.97 -3.89
C ALA A 128 2.86 8.18 -5.18
N ASN A 129 3.88 8.55 -5.95
CA ASN A 129 4.37 7.88 -7.16
C ASN A 129 3.23 7.38 -8.09
N VAL A 130 3.22 6.07 -8.41
CA VAL A 130 2.27 5.45 -9.36
C VAL A 130 1.04 4.85 -8.68
N LEU A 131 0.85 5.08 -7.38
CA LEU A 131 -0.19 4.39 -6.60
C LEU A 131 -1.61 4.73 -7.07
N GLY A 132 -1.84 5.96 -7.51
CA GLY A 132 -3.13 6.34 -8.07
C GLY A 132 -3.51 5.50 -9.28
N ALA A 133 -2.55 5.26 -10.17
CA ALA A 133 -2.76 4.42 -11.36
C ALA A 133 -3.02 2.95 -10.97
N ILE A 134 -2.30 2.44 -9.99
CA ILE A 134 -2.51 1.08 -9.47
C ILE A 134 -3.93 0.94 -8.92
N LEU A 135 -4.38 1.93 -8.17
CA LEU A 135 -5.72 1.93 -7.61
C LEU A 135 -6.80 1.93 -8.71
N GLU A 136 -6.60 2.72 -9.77
CA GLU A 136 -7.53 2.74 -10.89
C GLU A 136 -7.58 1.37 -11.60
N ASP A 137 -6.46 0.67 -11.73
CA ASP A 137 -6.43 -0.70 -12.27
C ASP A 137 -7.24 -1.66 -11.41
N PHE A 138 -7.09 -1.55 -10.10
CA PHE A 138 -7.82 -2.39 -9.13
C PHE A 138 -9.34 -2.17 -9.26
N ILE A 139 -9.76 -0.92 -9.39
CA ILE A 139 -11.15 -0.55 -9.58
C ILE A 139 -11.68 -1.08 -10.92
N ALA A 140 -10.88 -0.93 -11.97
CA ALA A 140 -11.28 -1.32 -13.34
C ALA A 140 -11.58 -2.81 -13.46
N VAL A 141 -10.91 -3.68 -12.69
CA VAL A 141 -11.19 -5.11 -12.69
C VAL A 141 -12.31 -5.51 -11.73
N GLY A 142 -12.95 -4.55 -11.06
CA GLY A 142 -14.14 -4.78 -10.25
C GLY A 142 -13.87 -5.33 -8.85
N LEU A 143 -12.66 -5.14 -8.32
CA LEU A 143 -12.28 -5.70 -7.01
C LEU A 143 -12.58 -4.79 -5.83
N TRP A 144 -12.89 -3.51 -6.07
CA TRP A 144 -13.23 -2.61 -4.95
C TRP A 144 -14.47 -3.17 -4.23
N PRO A 145 -14.38 -3.47 -2.91
CA PRO A 145 -15.47 -4.10 -2.20
C PRO A 145 -16.65 -3.14 -2.01
N ARG A 146 -17.84 -3.71 -1.95
CA ARG A 146 -19.06 -2.91 -1.73
C ARG A 146 -19.02 -2.26 -0.34
N PRO A 147 -19.42 -1.00 -0.23
CA PRO A 147 -19.49 -0.34 1.07
C PRO A 147 -20.41 -1.08 2.04
N VAL A 148 -20.03 -1.08 3.30
CA VAL A 148 -20.85 -1.62 4.40
C VAL A 148 -21.28 -0.43 5.24
N ASP A 149 -22.49 0.07 5.02
CA ASP A 149 -22.97 1.31 5.63
C ASP A 149 -23.74 1.11 6.94
N ASN A 150 -24.22 -0.11 7.21
CA ASN A 150 -25.14 -0.41 8.30
C ASN A 150 -24.45 -1.18 9.45
N LEU A 151 -23.20 -0.90 9.74
CA LEU A 151 -22.53 -1.51 10.90
C LEU A 151 -22.82 -0.69 12.15
N PRO A 152 -23.08 -1.36 13.30
CA PRO A 152 -23.15 -0.66 14.56
C PRO A 152 -21.79 0.02 14.85
N SER A 153 -21.86 1.22 15.39
CA SER A 153 -20.70 2.00 15.77
C SER A 153 -19.93 1.36 16.93
#